data_e4222811c49c6139a4628259a1dedd0d
#
_entry.id   e4222811c49c6139a4628259a1dedd0d
#
_cell.length_a   1.000
_cell.length_b   1.000
_cell.length_c   1.000
_cell.angle_alpha   90.00
_cell.angle_beta   90.00
_cell.angle_gamma   90.00
#
_symmetry.space_group_name_H-M   'P 1'
#
loop_
_entity.id
_entity.type
_entity.pdbx_description
1 polymer ?
#
loop_
_entity_poly.entity_id
_entity_poly.type
_entity_poly.pdbx_seq_one_letter_code
_entity_poly.pdbx_strand_id
1 'polypeptide(L)'
;PDAPALADARYQFSYREMRQQVVALASLLRARGVKPGDSVAVALPRSVFLTLALHGIVEAGAAWLPLDTGYPDDRLRMMLEDAKPKLLIATNEQLARFSDIPGLESLCYDSPLPAEDAAPLALSQPNHTAYIIFTSGSTGRPKGVMVGQTAIVNRLLWMQNHYPLTADDVVAQKTPCSFGV
;
A
#
# COMPACT_ATOMS: atom_id res chain seq x y z
N PRO A 1 15.73 -16.74 -1.61
CA PRO A 1 15.87 -15.42 -0.97
C PRO A 1 16.59 -14.41 -1.85
N ASP A 2 17.55 -14.85 -2.68
CA ASP A 2 18.44 -13.97 -3.46
C ASP A 2 17.95 -13.78 -4.92
N ALA A 3 16.85 -14.42 -5.30
CA ALA A 3 16.20 -14.20 -6.58
C ALA A 3 15.62 -12.77 -6.66
N PRO A 4 15.58 -12.15 -7.86
CA PRO A 4 14.94 -10.85 -8.06
C PRO A 4 13.46 -10.88 -7.67
N ALA A 5 13.00 -9.86 -6.94
CA ALA A 5 11.61 -9.73 -6.50
C ALA A 5 10.92 -8.51 -7.09
N LEU A 6 11.58 -7.35 -7.06
CA LEU A 6 11.06 -6.08 -7.55
C LEU A 6 12.14 -5.35 -8.34
N ALA A 7 11.76 -4.72 -9.45
CA ALA A 7 12.65 -3.85 -10.20
C ALA A 7 11.87 -2.69 -10.84
N ASP A 8 12.49 -1.52 -10.87
CA ASP A 8 12.11 -0.40 -11.71
C ASP A 8 13.36 0.18 -12.42
N ALA A 9 13.26 1.37 -13.01
CA ALA A 9 14.38 1.97 -13.74
C ALA A 9 15.58 2.35 -12.86
N ARG A 10 15.40 2.44 -11.52
CA ARG A 10 16.42 2.92 -10.57
C ARG A 10 16.83 1.88 -9.55
N TYR A 11 15.93 1.01 -9.16
CA TYR A 11 16.11 0.07 -8.06
C TYR A 11 15.77 -1.35 -8.47
N GLN A 12 16.52 -2.28 -7.90
CA GLN A 12 16.23 -3.71 -7.96
C GLN A 12 16.41 -4.29 -6.57
N PHE A 13 15.45 -5.09 -6.12
CA PHE A 13 15.47 -5.79 -4.83
C PHE A 13 15.32 -7.28 -5.05
N SER A 14 16.13 -8.07 -4.37
CA SER A 14 15.89 -9.49 -4.15
C SER A 14 14.73 -9.71 -3.17
N TYR A 15 14.20 -10.94 -3.09
CA TYR A 15 13.18 -11.28 -2.09
C TYR A 15 13.65 -11.05 -0.65
N ARG A 16 14.94 -11.24 -0.36
CA ARG A 16 15.53 -10.93 0.95
C ARG A 16 15.46 -9.44 1.25
N GLU A 17 15.95 -8.62 0.33
CA GLU A 17 15.96 -7.16 0.48
C GLU A 17 14.54 -6.58 0.51
N MET A 18 13.64 -7.07 -0.37
CA MET A 18 12.24 -6.70 -0.32
C MET A 18 11.64 -6.96 1.07
N ARG A 19 11.90 -8.15 1.64
CA ARG A 19 11.41 -8.48 2.96
C ARG A 19 11.97 -7.55 4.04
N GLN A 20 13.26 -7.25 4.02
CA GLN A 20 13.88 -6.31 4.96
C GLN A 20 13.23 -4.93 4.88
N GLN A 21 13.00 -4.41 3.68
CA GLN A 21 12.31 -3.13 3.47
C GLN A 21 10.85 -3.15 3.96
N VAL A 22 10.13 -4.23 3.71
CA VAL A 22 8.74 -4.41 4.17
C VAL A 22 8.66 -4.41 5.69
N VAL A 23 9.54 -5.14 6.36
CA VAL A 23 9.56 -5.21 7.84
C VAL A 23 10.01 -3.88 8.43
N ALA A 24 11.04 -3.24 7.87
CA ALA A 24 11.49 -1.92 8.33
C ALA A 24 10.38 -0.86 8.22
N LEU A 25 9.65 -0.85 7.10
CA LEU A 25 8.51 0.07 6.94
C LEU A 25 7.37 -0.26 7.92
N ALA A 26 7.04 -1.53 8.10
CA ALA A 26 6.01 -1.94 9.05
C ALA A 26 6.37 -1.55 10.50
N SER A 27 7.62 -1.74 10.90
CA SER A 27 8.14 -1.29 12.20
C SER A 27 8.00 0.23 12.37
N LEU A 28 8.38 0.99 11.34
CA LEU A 28 8.26 2.45 11.33
C LEU A 28 6.81 2.90 11.45
N LEU A 29 5.88 2.28 10.71
CA LEU A 29 4.44 2.57 10.79
C LEU A 29 3.91 2.29 12.20
N ARG A 30 4.29 1.18 12.82
CA ARG A 30 3.95 0.84 14.20
C ARG A 30 4.49 1.87 15.19
N ALA A 31 5.75 2.29 15.04
CA ALA A 31 6.36 3.34 15.87
C ALA A 31 5.64 4.70 15.73
N ARG A 32 5.03 4.97 14.56
CA ARG A 32 4.16 6.13 14.29
C ARG A 32 2.71 5.94 14.75
N GLY A 33 2.42 4.88 15.51
CA GLY A 33 1.11 4.64 16.13
C GLY A 33 0.06 4.00 15.23
N VAL A 34 0.44 3.48 14.05
CA VAL A 34 -0.45 2.65 13.22
C VAL A 34 -0.73 1.33 13.96
N LYS A 35 -1.98 0.94 14.07
CA LYS A 35 -2.44 -0.27 14.76
C LYS A 35 -3.11 -1.24 13.79
N PRO A 36 -3.19 -2.53 14.11
CA PRO A 36 -3.99 -3.48 13.36
C PRO A 36 -5.43 -2.99 13.20
N GLY A 37 -5.93 -3.01 11.95
CA GLY A 37 -7.27 -2.50 11.61
C GLY A 37 -7.32 -1.03 11.20
N ASP A 38 -6.25 -0.25 11.40
CA ASP A 38 -6.17 1.11 10.86
C ASP A 38 -6.05 1.10 9.33
N SER A 39 -6.29 2.27 8.70
CA SER A 39 -5.97 2.48 7.30
C SER A 39 -4.80 3.45 7.13
N VAL A 40 -4.00 3.23 6.09
CA VAL A 40 -2.87 4.07 5.70
C VAL A 40 -3.03 4.46 4.23
N ALA A 41 -3.08 5.76 3.95
CA ALA A 41 -3.15 6.26 2.59
C ALA A 41 -1.78 6.21 1.90
N VAL A 42 -1.77 5.95 0.59
CA VAL A 42 -0.55 5.86 -0.21
C VAL A 42 -0.69 6.70 -1.47
N ALA A 43 0.10 7.79 -1.56
CA ALA A 43 0.19 8.67 -2.73
C ALA A 43 1.60 8.60 -3.34
N LEU A 44 1.96 7.42 -3.84
CA LEU A 44 3.24 7.14 -4.47
C LEU A 44 3.05 6.90 -5.98
N PRO A 45 3.97 7.36 -6.84
CA PRO A 45 3.99 6.96 -8.23
C PRO A 45 4.29 5.47 -8.36
N ARG A 46 4.00 4.90 -9.53
CA ARG A 46 4.40 3.51 -9.83
C ARG A 46 5.92 3.37 -9.71
N SER A 47 6.35 2.58 -8.76
CA SER A 47 7.74 2.35 -8.41
C SER A 47 7.86 1.13 -7.50
N VAL A 48 9.07 0.67 -7.25
CA VAL A 48 9.33 -0.36 -6.23
C VAL A 48 8.81 0.08 -4.85
N PHE A 49 8.89 1.37 -4.51
CA PHE A 49 8.42 1.90 -3.22
C PHE A 49 6.91 1.82 -3.05
N LEU A 50 6.12 1.95 -4.13
CA LEU A 50 4.68 1.72 -4.06
C LEU A 50 4.40 0.27 -3.62
N THR A 51 5.03 -0.71 -4.26
CA THR A 51 4.85 -2.12 -3.91
C THR A 51 5.32 -2.41 -2.48
N LEU A 52 6.48 -1.90 -2.10
CA LEU A 52 7.00 -2.04 -0.73
C LEU A 52 6.05 -1.40 0.30
N ALA A 53 5.47 -0.23 0.00
CA ALA A 53 4.51 0.44 0.87
C ALA A 53 3.25 -0.40 1.09
N LEU A 54 2.66 -0.96 0.03
CA LEU A 54 1.47 -1.80 0.15
C LEU A 54 1.74 -3.03 1.04
N HIS A 55 2.88 -3.70 0.84
CA HIS A 55 3.26 -4.85 1.67
C HIS A 55 3.59 -4.46 3.12
N GLY A 56 4.31 -3.37 3.33
CA GLY A 56 4.65 -2.88 4.67
C GLY A 56 3.41 -2.49 5.50
N ILE A 57 2.39 -1.91 4.85
CA ILE A 57 1.12 -1.59 5.49
C ILE A 57 0.39 -2.86 5.92
N VAL A 58 0.31 -3.87 5.05
CA VAL A 58 -0.31 -5.16 5.38
C VAL A 58 0.47 -5.87 6.49
N GLU A 59 1.80 -5.86 6.45
CA GLU A 59 2.67 -6.42 7.49
C GLU A 59 2.44 -5.72 8.85
N ALA A 60 2.17 -4.41 8.86
CA ALA A 60 1.80 -3.66 10.05
C ALA A 60 0.37 -3.96 10.56
N GLY A 61 -0.40 -4.79 9.84
CA GLY A 61 -1.78 -5.15 10.18
C GLY A 61 -2.82 -4.12 9.72
N ALA A 62 -2.44 -3.15 8.90
CA ALA A 62 -3.29 -2.06 8.43
C ALA A 62 -3.81 -2.31 7.01
N ALA A 63 -4.84 -1.57 6.63
CA ALA A 63 -5.39 -1.53 5.27
C ALA A 63 -4.74 -0.42 4.45
N TRP A 64 -4.34 -0.68 3.21
CA TRP A 64 -3.85 0.36 2.34
C TRP A 64 -4.99 1.03 1.57
N LEU A 65 -4.87 2.36 1.40
CA LEU A 65 -5.78 3.22 0.65
C LEU A 65 -4.97 3.92 -0.47
N PRO A 66 -5.04 3.46 -1.72
CA PRO A 66 -4.28 4.07 -2.80
C PRO A 66 -4.94 5.37 -3.25
N LEU A 67 -4.13 6.42 -3.33
CA LEU A 67 -4.49 7.71 -3.89
C LEU A 67 -3.76 7.87 -5.23
N ASP A 68 -4.52 7.92 -6.33
CA ASP A 68 -3.95 8.18 -7.65
C ASP A 68 -3.52 9.65 -7.73
N THR A 69 -2.22 9.87 -7.82
CA THR A 69 -1.63 11.22 -7.85
C THR A 69 -2.06 12.06 -9.06
N GLY A 70 -2.63 11.43 -10.09
CA GLY A 70 -3.25 12.09 -11.24
C GLY A 70 -4.66 12.64 -10.99
N TYR A 71 -5.29 12.32 -9.85
CA TYR A 71 -6.60 12.88 -9.52
C TYR A 71 -6.49 14.34 -9.05
N PRO A 72 -7.55 15.16 -9.29
CA PRO A 72 -7.67 16.50 -8.73
C PRO A 72 -7.60 16.49 -7.20
N ASP A 73 -7.03 17.53 -6.61
CA ASP A 73 -6.84 17.66 -5.17
C ASP A 73 -8.15 17.53 -4.38
N ASP A 74 -9.23 18.15 -4.85
CA ASP A 74 -10.54 18.07 -4.21
C ASP A 74 -11.05 16.64 -4.09
N ARG A 75 -10.80 15.81 -5.12
CA ARG A 75 -11.17 14.40 -5.08
C ARG A 75 -10.34 13.62 -4.05
N LEU A 76 -9.03 13.86 -4.01
CA LEU A 76 -8.14 13.21 -3.07
C LEU A 76 -8.46 13.63 -1.62
N ARG A 77 -8.80 14.90 -1.40
CA ARG A 77 -9.24 15.42 -0.09
C ARG A 77 -10.53 14.75 0.37
N MET A 78 -11.54 14.63 -0.50
CA MET A 78 -12.77 13.90 -0.17
C MET A 78 -12.50 12.45 0.22
N MET A 79 -11.58 11.76 -0.48
CA MET A 79 -11.20 10.38 -0.14
C MET A 79 -10.53 10.31 1.24
N LEU A 80 -9.65 11.26 1.56
CA LEU A 80 -8.99 11.35 2.87
C LEU A 80 -9.97 11.68 4.00
N GLU A 81 -10.92 12.60 3.75
CA GLU A 81 -11.98 12.95 4.71
C GLU A 81 -12.90 11.78 5.03
N ASP A 82 -13.28 11.00 4.01
CA ASP A 82 -14.17 9.85 4.19
C ASP A 82 -13.47 8.66 4.85
N ALA A 83 -12.26 8.34 4.42
CA ALA A 83 -11.51 7.17 4.91
C ALA A 83 -10.78 7.44 6.23
N LYS A 84 -10.46 8.69 6.55
CA LYS A 84 -9.72 9.12 7.75
C LYS A 84 -8.52 8.24 8.07
N PRO A 85 -7.57 8.09 7.12
CA PRO A 85 -6.41 7.23 7.34
C PRO A 85 -5.58 7.73 8.52
N LYS A 86 -4.96 6.81 9.23
CA LYS A 86 -4.07 7.12 10.35
C LYS A 86 -2.82 7.87 9.91
N LEU A 87 -2.33 7.58 8.69
CA LEU A 87 -1.11 8.14 8.15
C LEU A 87 -1.19 8.17 6.61
N LEU A 88 -0.49 9.13 5.98
CA LEU A 88 -0.26 9.23 4.54
C LEU A 88 1.20 8.93 4.23
N ILE A 89 1.45 7.93 3.37
CA ILE A 89 2.75 7.67 2.77
C ILE A 89 2.80 8.32 1.38
N ALA A 90 3.77 9.17 1.12
CA ALA A 90 3.89 9.85 -0.17
C ALA A 90 5.34 10.28 -0.47
N THR A 91 5.60 10.78 -1.67
CA THR A 91 6.83 11.52 -1.97
C THR A 91 6.75 12.93 -1.38
N ASN A 92 7.89 13.62 -1.23
CA ASN A 92 7.91 15.01 -0.76
C ASN A 92 7.01 15.93 -1.60
N GLU A 93 7.01 15.75 -2.92
CA GLU A 93 6.15 16.51 -3.83
C GLU A 93 4.65 16.31 -3.52
N GLN A 94 4.24 15.06 -3.30
CA GLN A 94 2.86 14.74 -2.99
C GLN A 94 2.46 15.18 -1.58
N LEU A 95 3.36 15.12 -0.60
CA LEU A 95 3.11 15.60 0.76
C LEU A 95 2.77 17.09 0.79
N ALA A 96 3.41 17.89 -0.06
CA ALA A 96 3.13 19.33 -0.14
C ALA A 96 1.66 19.63 -0.50
N ARG A 97 0.98 18.75 -1.25
CA ARG A 97 -0.44 18.90 -1.64
C ARG A 97 -1.41 18.76 -0.46
N PHE A 98 -1.00 18.12 0.62
CA PHE A 98 -1.85 17.76 1.77
C PHE A 98 -1.34 18.32 3.10
N SER A 99 -0.36 19.22 3.04
CA SER A 99 0.29 19.80 4.23
C SER A 99 -0.65 20.62 5.12
N ASP A 100 -1.78 21.07 4.57
CA ASP A 100 -2.81 21.86 5.24
C ASP A 100 -3.93 21.01 5.85
N ILE A 101 -3.91 19.68 5.71
CA ILE A 101 -4.93 18.81 6.30
C ILE A 101 -4.65 18.62 7.80
N PRO A 102 -5.49 19.13 8.69
CA PRO A 102 -5.24 19.04 10.12
C PRO A 102 -5.26 17.60 10.63
N GLY A 103 -4.26 17.22 11.42
CA GLY A 103 -4.20 15.93 12.09
C GLY A 103 -3.83 14.74 11.18
N LEU A 104 -3.58 14.96 9.90
CA LEU A 104 -3.07 13.92 9.00
C LEU A 104 -1.55 13.78 9.21
N GLU A 105 -1.13 12.72 9.88
CA GLU A 105 0.28 12.35 9.93
C GLU A 105 0.78 11.92 8.54
N SER A 106 2.03 12.24 8.23
CA SER A 106 2.61 11.92 6.93
C SER A 106 4.02 11.36 7.05
N LEU A 107 4.37 10.50 6.08
CA LEU A 107 5.68 9.85 5.95
C LEU A 107 6.18 9.99 4.51
N CYS A 108 7.35 10.61 4.32
CA CYS A 108 8.03 10.55 3.04
C CYS A 108 8.66 9.18 2.86
N TYR A 109 8.38 8.54 1.70
CA TYR A 109 8.95 7.23 1.37
C TYR A 109 9.30 7.17 -0.12
N ASP A 110 10.49 7.63 -0.45
CA ASP A 110 11.03 7.70 -1.82
C ASP A 110 12.47 7.18 -1.93
N SER A 111 12.96 6.57 -0.85
CA SER A 111 14.29 5.96 -0.75
C SER A 111 14.26 4.75 0.18
N PRO A 112 15.21 3.80 0.03
CA PRO A 112 15.30 2.63 0.90
C PRO A 112 15.47 3.02 2.37
N LEU A 113 14.77 2.29 3.24
CA LEU A 113 14.99 2.37 4.69
C LEU A 113 16.23 1.57 5.09
N PRO A 114 16.85 1.88 6.24
CA PRO A 114 17.86 1.00 6.83
C PRO A 114 17.32 -0.43 6.93
N ALA A 115 18.13 -1.39 6.50
CA ALA A 115 17.71 -2.80 6.53
C ALA A 115 17.52 -3.28 7.97
N GLU A 116 16.39 -3.93 8.23
CA GLU A 116 16.10 -4.59 9.50
C GLU A 116 15.94 -6.10 9.29
N ASP A 117 16.73 -6.89 9.96
CA ASP A 117 16.60 -8.34 10.03
C ASP A 117 15.64 -8.74 11.17
N ALA A 118 14.45 -8.17 11.13
CA ALA A 118 13.41 -8.47 12.10
C ALA A 118 12.49 -9.62 11.64
N ALA A 119 11.92 -10.33 12.60
CA ALA A 119 10.89 -11.30 12.33
C ALA A 119 9.62 -10.60 11.78
N PRO A 120 8.80 -11.28 10.94
CA PRO A 120 7.52 -10.74 10.51
C PRO A 120 6.66 -10.33 11.70
N LEU A 121 5.94 -9.23 11.58
CA LEU A 121 5.02 -8.79 12.64
C LEU A 121 3.75 -9.65 12.69
N ALA A 122 3.35 -10.23 11.54
CA ALA A 122 2.20 -11.15 11.41
C ALA A 122 0.91 -10.63 12.09
N LEU A 123 0.64 -9.34 11.97
CA LEU A 123 -0.45 -8.68 12.70
C LEU A 123 -1.80 -8.72 11.99
N SER A 124 -1.84 -9.10 10.72
CA SER A 124 -3.08 -9.21 9.95
C SER A 124 -3.94 -10.38 10.43
N GLN A 125 -5.23 -10.14 10.55
CA GLN A 125 -6.23 -11.15 10.92
C GLN A 125 -7.20 -11.37 9.74
N PRO A 126 -7.85 -12.54 9.62
CA PRO A 126 -8.77 -12.85 8.52
C PRO A 126 -9.92 -11.85 8.35
N ASN A 127 -10.37 -11.24 9.42
CA ASN A 127 -11.46 -10.26 9.46
C ASN A 127 -11.00 -8.81 9.27
N HIS A 128 -9.68 -8.56 9.20
CA HIS A 128 -9.18 -7.21 8.93
C HIS A 128 -9.39 -6.83 7.47
N THR A 129 -9.57 -5.53 7.21
CA THR A 129 -9.56 -4.96 5.87
C THR A 129 -8.14 -5.03 5.32
N ALA A 130 -8.00 -5.52 4.08
CA ALA A 130 -6.73 -5.54 3.35
C ALA A 130 -6.49 -4.22 2.65
N TYR A 131 -7.53 -3.69 1.98
CA TYR A 131 -7.44 -2.42 1.28
C TYR A 131 -8.81 -1.75 1.11
N ILE A 132 -8.76 -0.45 0.78
CA ILE A 132 -9.92 0.38 0.49
C ILE A 132 -9.71 1.00 -0.90
N ILE A 133 -10.60 0.75 -1.84
CA ILE A 133 -10.57 1.37 -3.18
C ILE A 133 -11.82 2.21 -3.36
N PHE A 134 -11.63 3.47 -3.79
CA PHE A 134 -12.74 4.36 -4.08
C PHE A 134 -13.24 4.19 -5.52
N THR A 135 -14.53 3.96 -5.64
CA THR A 135 -15.23 3.85 -6.92
C THR A 135 -16.10 5.09 -7.17
N SER A 136 -16.46 5.34 -8.43
CA SER A 136 -17.41 6.41 -8.79
C SER A 136 -18.79 6.09 -8.19
N GLY A 137 -19.27 6.93 -7.27
CA GLY A 137 -20.61 6.80 -6.72
C GLY A 137 -21.68 7.34 -7.68
N SER A 138 -22.87 6.73 -7.69
CA SER A 138 -24.03 7.20 -8.47
C SER A 138 -24.51 8.60 -8.10
N THR A 139 -24.11 9.11 -6.94
CA THR A 139 -24.42 10.45 -6.41
C THR A 139 -23.33 11.48 -6.69
N GLY A 140 -22.31 11.13 -7.51
CA GLY A 140 -21.16 12.00 -7.81
C GLY A 140 -20.06 11.99 -6.73
N ARG A 141 -20.35 11.55 -5.50
CA ARG A 141 -19.32 11.39 -4.45
C ARG A 141 -18.71 9.99 -4.52
N PRO A 142 -17.37 9.87 -4.55
CA PRO A 142 -16.71 8.57 -4.53
C PRO A 142 -17.09 7.76 -3.28
N LYS A 143 -17.18 6.44 -3.41
CA LYS A 143 -17.45 5.51 -2.29
C LYS A 143 -16.28 4.58 -2.08
N GLY A 144 -15.79 4.49 -0.85
CA GLY A 144 -14.72 3.58 -0.45
C GLY A 144 -15.27 2.16 -0.26
N VAL A 145 -14.78 1.23 -1.06
CA VAL A 145 -15.08 -0.21 -0.93
C VAL A 145 -13.97 -0.87 -0.15
N MET A 146 -14.32 -1.47 0.99
CA MET A 146 -13.39 -2.21 1.84
C MET A 146 -13.36 -3.68 1.42
N VAL A 147 -12.18 -4.21 1.16
CA VAL A 147 -11.96 -5.62 0.85
C VAL A 147 -11.19 -6.26 1.99
N GLY A 148 -11.75 -7.33 2.58
CA GLY A 148 -11.15 -8.03 3.70
C GLY A 148 -10.03 -9.00 3.30
N GLN A 149 -9.17 -9.36 4.26
CA GLN A 149 -8.06 -10.29 4.07
C GLN A 149 -8.53 -11.65 3.52
N THR A 150 -9.62 -12.21 4.06
CA THR A 150 -10.17 -13.48 3.58
C THR A 150 -10.59 -13.40 2.11
N ALA A 151 -11.18 -12.28 1.68
CA ALA A 151 -11.66 -12.11 0.32
C ALA A 151 -10.51 -12.04 -0.69
N ILE A 152 -9.46 -11.25 -0.37
CA ILE A 152 -8.29 -11.15 -1.26
C ILE A 152 -7.50 -12.45 -1.32
N VAL A 153 -7.31 -13.14 -0.20
CA VAL A 153 -6.62 -14.45 -0.16
C VAL A 153 -7.38 -15.47 -1.02
N ASN A 154 -8.70 -15.54 -0.89
CA ASN A 154 -9.53 -16.41 -1.73
C ASN A 154 -9.36 -16.09 -3.23
N ARG A 155 -9.34 -14.81 -3.60
CA ARG A 155 -9.12 -14.37 -4.98
C ARG A 155 -7.72 -14.76 -5.50
N LEU A 156 -6.68 -14.57 -4.69
CA LEU A 156 -5.30 -14.91 -5.06
C LEU A 156 -5.12 -16.42 -5.22
N LEU A 157 -5.68 -17.22 -4.33
CA LEU A 157 -5.65 -18.69 -4.44
C LEU A 157 -6.38 -19.17 -5.68
N TRP A 158 -7.56 -18.60 -5.97
CA TRP A 158 -8.29 -18.91 -7.19
C TRP A 158 -7.48 -18.57 -8.44
N MET A 159 -6.85 -17.38 -8.49
CA MET A 159 -6.00 -16.96 -9.61
C MET A 159 -4.81 -17.90 -9.79
N GLN A 160 -4.12 -18.26 -8.70
CA GLN A 160 -2.97 -19.16 -8.76
C GLN A 160 -3.36 -20.57 -9.26
N ASN A 161 -4.54 -21.04 -8.94
CA ASN A 161 -5.05 -22.33 -9.43
C ASN A 161 -5.43 -22.32 -10.91
N HIS A 162 -5.96 -21.20 -11.43
CA HIS A 162 -6.41 -21.08 -12.81
C HIS A 162 -5.34 -20.53 -13.76
N TYR A 163 -4.49 -19.65 -13.26
CA TYR A 163 -3.40 -18.98 -13.98
C TYR A 163 -2.12 -19.05 -13.14
N PRO A 164 -1.54 -20.26 -13.04
CA PRO A 164 -0.41 -20.47 -12.13
C PRO A 164 0.80 -19.63 -12.58
N LEU A 165 1.32 -18.85 -11.64
CA LEU A 165 2.62 -18.19 -11.79
C LEU A 165 3.71 -19.12 -11.30
N THR A 166 4.83 -19.14 -12.01
CA THR A 166 6.02 -19.92 -11.70
C THR A 166 7.19 -19.00 -11.34
N ALA A 167 8.33 -19.58 -10.99
CA ALA A 167 9.53 -18.82 -10.67
C ALA A 167 10.13 -18.08 -11.88
N ASP A 168 9.74 -18.46 -13.10
CA ASP A 168 10.25 -17.87 -14.36
C ASP A 168 9.38 -16.70 -14.84
N ASP A 169 8.21 -16.49 -14.21
CA ASP A 169 7.28 -15.44 -14.62
C ASP A 169 7.68 -14.07 -14.06
N VAL A 170 7.54 -13.04 -14.91
CA VAL A 170 7.73 -11.65 -14.53
C VAL A 170 6.43 -10.87 -14.75
N VAL A 171 5.90 -10.28 -13.71
CA VAL A 171 4.64 -9.53 -13.75
C VAL A 171 4.91 -8.04 -13.88
N ALA A 172 4.39 -7.41 -14.95
CA ALA A 172 4.46 -5.97 -15.13
C ALA A 172 3.35 -5.25 -14.34
N GLN A 173 3.73 -4.36 -13.42
CA GLN A 173 2.79 -3.50 -12.71
C GLN A 173 2.36 -2.32 -13.61
N LYS A 174 1.39 -2.55 -14.48
CA LYS A 174 0.89 -1.56 -15.44
C LYS A 174 -0.35 -0.81 -14.91
N THR A 175 -1.30 -1.54 -14.36
CA THR A 175 -2.57 -0.96 -13.89
C THR A 175 -2.37 -0.18 -12.58
N PRO A 176 -2.96 1.02 -12.44
CA PRO A 176 -2.96 1.72 -11.16
C PRO A 176 -3.60 0.88 -10.06
N CYS A 177 -3.00 0.84 -8.87
CA CYS A 177 -3.56 0.11 -7.73
C CYS A 177 -4.84 0.76 -7.14
N SER A 178 -5.18 1.97 -7.58
CA SER A 178 -6.44 2.66 -7.29
C SER A 178 -7.61 2.16 -8.13
N PHE A 179 -7.36 1.34 -9.15
CA PHE A 179 -8.37 0.78 -10.03
C PHE A 179 -8.87 -0.56 -9.47
N GLY A 180 -10.14 -0.59 -9.08
CA GLY A 180 -10.83 -1.83 -8.70
C GLY A 180 -11.25 -2.63 -9.94
N VAL A 181 -10.86 -3.90 -10.00
CA VAL A 181 -11.25 -4.87 -11.03
C VAL A 181 -12.44 -5.69 -10.53
#